data_e4733610bc3cda0fbfa2e1d2b2a5df1b
#
_entry.id   e4733610bc3cda0fbfa2e1d2b2a5df1b
#
_cell.length_a   1.000
_cell.length_b   1.000
_cell.length_c   1.000
_cell.angle_alpha   90.00
_cell.angle_beta   90.00
_cell.angle_gamma   90.00
#
_symmetry.space_group_name_H-M   'P 1'
#
loop_
_entity.id
_entity.type
_entity.pdbx_description
1 polymer ?
#
loop_
_entity_poly.entity_id
_entity_poly.type
_entity_poly.pdbx_seq_one_letter_code
_entity_poly.pdbx_strand_id
1 'polypeptide(L)'
;MFMRRILFGALALAVTAATGCSSDEPDTSSFPPAEQLVQEATAATSAVRSTHFSLQVNGSVTGLSVQSLDGDLTKEGGPSGAAKGTGKLEVNGQLIEAEFVVVQDNFYLKGPTGNFQKIPAFAASAVYDPSAILDPQRGIAKLVSSLQNPKTEAEEDVDGTATWKVSGRIGKDVLVALLPGVQSDADLTFWLAKDTKLPVKATAKFADNASVDVKLSDVDKPVTVTPPA
;
A
#
# COMPACT_ATOMS: atom_id res chain seq x y z
N MET A 1 -6.83 -90.02 -29.75
CA MET A 1 -5.93 -88.97 -30.23
C MET A 1 -6.38 -87.68 -29.59
N PHE A 2 -5.67 -87.22 -28.57
CA PHE A 2 -6.07 -86.14 -27.74
C PHE A 2 -5.27 -84.88 -28.09
N MET A 3 -5.97 -83.84 -28.44
CA MET A 3 -5.39 -82.53 -28.74
C MET A 3 -5.65 -81.59 -27.57
N ARG A 4 -4.62 -81.24 -26.79
CA ARG A 4 -4.64 -80.43 -25.64
C ARG A 4 -4.45 -78.97 -26.07
N ARG A 5 -5.48 -78.15 -25.92
CA ARG A 5 -5.42 -76.67 -26.12
C ARG A 5 -4.99 -76.00 -24.83
N ILE A 6 -3.85 -75.31 -24.86
CA ILE A 6 -3.34 -74.46 -23.78
C ILE A 6 -3.85 -73.00 -24.03
N LEU A 7 -4.67 -72.47 -23.13
CA LEU A 7 -5.05 -71.06 -23.11
C LEU A 7 -3.96 -70.26 -22.39
N PHE A 8 -3.35 -69.34 -23.09
CA PHE A 8 -2.54 -68.31 -22.46
C PHE A 8 -3.46 -67.11 -22.10
N GLY A 9 -3.64 -66.89 -20.79
CA GLY A 9 -4.27 -65.68 -20.28
C GLY A 9 -3.29 -64.51 -20.26
N ALA A 10 -3.53 -63.49 -21.04
CA ALA A 10 -2.78 -62.23 -20.98
C ALA A 10 -3.37 -61.32 -19.86
N LEU A 11 -2.59 -61.12 -18.80
CA LEU A 11 -2.90 -60.20 -17.71
C LEU A 11 -2.46 -58.81 -18.15
N ALA A 12 -3.41 -57.94 -18.52
CA ALA A 12 -3.16 -56.55 -18.82
C ALA A 12 -3.08 -55.76 -17.51
N LEU A 13 -1.89 -55.30 -17.11
CA LEU A 13 -1.70 -54.29 -16.04
C LEU A 13 -2.10 -52.93 -16.60
N ALA A 14 -3.21 -52.41 -16.13
CA ALA A 14 -3.58 -50.99 -16.34
C ALA A 14 -2.77 -50.13 -15.34
N VAL A 15 -1.73 -49.45 -15.83
CA VAL A 15 -1.03 -48.42 -15.09
C VAL A 15 -1.87 -47.14 -15.18
N THR A 16 -2.62 -46.82 -14.12
CA THR A 16 -3.27 -45.51 -13.94
C THR A 16 -2.19 -44.51 -13.59
N ALA A 17 -1.74 -43.70 -14.57
CA ALA A 17 -0.97 -42.50 -14.32
C ALA A 17 -1.88 -41.48 -13.62
N ALA A 18 -1.74 -41.38 -12.30
CA ALA A 18 -2.27 -40.25 -11.55
C ALA A 18 -1.44 -39.00 -11.94
N THR A 19 -1.93 -38.21 -12.88
CA THR A 19 -1.43 -36.85 -13.08
C THR A 19 -1.88 -36.01 -11.87
N GLY A 20 -1.03 -35.95 -10.84
CA GLY A 20 -1.15 -34.97 -9.77
C GLY A 20 -0.94 -33.61 -10.39
N CYS A 21 -2.01 -32.79 -10.44
CA CYS A 21 -1.86 -31.35 -10.55
C CYS A 21 -1.18 -30.88 -9.26
N SER A 22 0.15 -30.77 -9.27
CA SER A 22 0.83 -29.93 -8.30
C SER A 22 0.48 -28.50 -8.68
N SER A 23 -0.37 -27.85 -7.87
CA SER A 23 -0.40 -26.41 -7.82
C SER A 23 1.01 -25.99 -7.40
N ASP A 24 1.73 -25.33 -8.29
CA ASP A 24 3.01 -24.69 -7.98
C ASP A 24 2.72 -23.50 -7.03
N GLU A 25 2.44 -23.79 -5.75
CA GLU A 25 2.61 -22.79 -4.71
C GLU A 25 4.11 -22.54 -4.61
N PRO A 26 4.55 -21.27 -4.70
CA PRO A 26 5.97 -20.97 -4.56
C PRO A 26 6.46 -21.47 -3.20
N ASP A 27 7.61 -22.16 -3.21
CA ASP A 27 8.24 -22.61 -1.98
C ASP A 27 8.70 -21.40 -1.15
N THR A 28 7.86 -20.98 -0.22
CA THR A 28 8.10 -19.84 0.67
C THR A 28 8.98 -20.21 1.86
N SER A 29 9.42 -21.46 1.99
CA SER A 29 10.22 -21.94 3.14
C SER A 29 11.60 -21.27 3.23
N SER A 30 12.10 -20.71 2.13
CA SER A 30 13.38 -19.99 2.05
C SER A 30 13.25 -18.48 2.30
N PHE A 31 12.03 -17.95 2.43
CA PHE A 31 11.80 -16.53 2.62
C PHE A 31 11.99 -16.13 4.09
N PRO A 32 12.39 -14.86 4.36
CA PRO A 32 12.43 -14.35 5.72
C PRO A 32 11.05 -14.42 6.38
N PRO A 33 10.98 -14.68 7.70
CA PRO A 33 9.73 -14.62 8.45
C PRO A 33 9.05 -13.26 8.30
N ALA A 34 7.75 -13.24 8.00
CA ALA A 34 7.01 -12.02 7.76
C ALA A 34 6.99 -11.09 8.97
N GLU A 35 6.91 -11.64 10.18
CA GLU A 35 6.95 -10.88 11.43
C GLU A 35 8.28 -10.12 11.59
N GLN A 36 9.40 -10.75 11.21
CA GLN A 36 10.71 -10.09 11.22
C GLN A 36 10.73 -8.93 10.22
N LEU A 37 10.28 -9.16 8.97
CA LEU A 37 10.19 -8.11 7.94
C LEU A 37 9.30 -6.95 8.39
N VAL A 38 8.16 -7.22 9.04
CA VAL A 38 7.27 -6.21 9.60
C VAL A 38 7.96 -5.37 10.68
N GLN A 39 8.71 -6.00 11.58
CA GLN A 39 9.46 -5.27 12.62
C GLN A 39 10.55 -4.38 12.02
N GLU A 40 11.36 -4.92 11.09
CA GLU A 40 12.43 -4.20 10.40
C GLU A 40 11.85 -3.03 9.58
N ALA A 41 10.76 -3.25 8.83
CA ALA A 41 10.10 -2.23 8.04
C ALA A 41 9.45 -1.13 8.89
N THR A 42 8.89 -1.49 10.05
CA THR A 42 8.34 -0.51 11.00
C THR A 42 9.44 0.42 11.51
N ALA A 43 10.58 -0.14 11.91
CA ALA A 43 11.72 0.63 12.39
C ALA A 43 12.27 1.55 11.29
N ALA A 44 12.50 1.00 10.08
CA ALA A 44 13.00 1.75 8.94
C ALA A 44 12.05 2.90 8.56
N THR A 45 10.74 2.63 8.45
CA THR A 45 9.74 3.65 8.08
C THR A 45 9.61 4.75 9.14
N SER A 46 9.73 4.41 10.43
CA SER A 46 9.68 5.40 11.51
C SER A 46 10.85 6.39 11.46
N ALA A 47 11.99 6.00 10.88
CA ALA A 47 13.17 6.83 10.74
C ALA A 47 13.10 7.80 9.55
N VAL A 48 12.23 7.57 8.57
CA VAL A 48 12.07 8.40 7.37
C VAL A 48 11.73 9.84 7.76
N ARG A 49 12.45 10.80 7.19
CA ARG A 49 12.27 12.24 7.44
C ARG A 49 11.53 12.95 6.31
N SER A 50 11.69 12.48 5.09
CA SER A 50 11.03 13.03 3.91
C SER A 50 10.85 11.95 2.85
N THR A 51 9.86 12.10 2.00
CA THR A 51 9.63 11.22 0.86
C THR A 51 8.75 11.90 -0.18
N HIS A 52 8.92 11.49 -1.42
CA HIS A 52 7.89 11.67 -2.44
C HIS A 52 6.87 10.54 -2.32
N PHE A 53 5.59 10.83 -2.44
CA PHE A 53 4.52 9.84 -2.41
C PHE A 53 3.57 10.01 -3.59
N SER A 54 3.03 8.90 -4.08
CA SER A 54 1.87 8.91 -4.94
C SER A 54 0.81 7.96 -4.39
N LEU A 55 -0.45 8.38 -4.47
CA LEU A 55 -1.61 7.58 -4.08
C LEU A 55 -2.58 7.53 -5.26
N GLN A 56 -3.05 6.34 -5.58
CA GLN A 56 -4.05 6.11 -6.63
C GLN A 56 -5.15 5.20 -6.12
N VAL A 57 -6.39 5.64 -6.27
CA VAL A 57 -7.58 4.82 -6.01
C VAL A 57 -8.06 4.20 -7.31
N ASN A 58 -8.25 2.88 -7.31
CA ASN A 58 -8.79 2.11 -8.41
C ASN A 58 -10.18 1.60 -8.01
N GLY A 59 -11.16 1.81 -8.87
CA GLY A 59 -12.57 1.54 -8.53
C GLY A 59 -13.14 2.57 -7.58
N SER A 60 -14.15 2.18 -6.80
CA SER A 60 -14.82 3.05 -5.82
C SER A 60 -14.65 2.48 -4.42
N VAL A 61 -13.97 3.22 -3.55
CA VAL A 61 -13.85 2.88 -2.12
C VAL A 61 -14.86 3.72 -1.35
N THR A 62 -15.84 3.06 -0.74
CA THR A 62 -16.93 3.73 -0.01
C THR A 62 -16.39 4.66 1.07
N GLY A 63 -16.80 5.93 1.00
CA GLY A 63 -16.44 6.98 1.95
C GLY A 63 -15.14 7.72 1.63
N LEU A 64 -14.39 7.31 0.61
CA LEU A 64 -13.15 7.97 0.21
C LEU A 64 -13.41 8.98 -0.91
N SER A 65 -13.13 10.26 -0.66
CA SER A 65 -13.30 11.35 -1.63
C SER A 65 -12.02 11.66 -2.42
N VAL A 66 -10.91 11.02 -2.10
CA VAL A 66 -9.64 11.17 -2.83
C VAL A 66 -9.61 10.13 -3.94
N GLN A 67 -9.25 10.54 -5.17
CA GLN A 67 -9.00 9.63 -6.26
C GLN A 67 -7.50 9.47 -6.55
N SER A 68 -6.74 10.53 -6.48
CA SER A 68 -5.27 10.46 -6.55
C SER A 68 -4.62 11.60 -5.80
N LEU A 69 -3.41 11.35 -5.31
CA LEU A 69 -2.51 12.35 -4.74
C LEU A 69 -1.09 12.08 -5.26
N ASP A 70 -0.34 13.14 -5.42
CA ASP A 70 1.07 13.10 -5.78
C ASP A 70 1.79 14.28 -5.14
N GLY A 71 2.91 14.05 -4.45
CA GLY A 71 3.55 15.14 -3.75
C GLY A 71 4.73 14.75 -2.87
N ASP A 72 5.28 15.73 -2.22
CA ASP A 72 6.41 15.63 -1.31
C ASP A 72 5.97 15.83 0.14
N LEU A 73 6.54 15.06 1.04
CA LEU A 73 6.33 15.11 2.48
C LEU A 73 7.65 15.33 3.21
N THR A 74 7.59 16.04 4.33
CA THR A 74 8.72 16.16 5.26
C THR A 74 8.23 16.28 6.71
N LYS A 75 8.99 15.72 7.65
CA LYS A 75 8.78 15.95 9.09
C LYS A 75 9.18 17.36 9.53
N GLU A 76 9.86 18.12 8.68
CA GLU A 76 10.23 19.51 8.93
C GLU A 76 9.10 20.45 8.52
N GLY A 77 9.04 21.66 9.07
CA GLY A 77 8.07 22.68 8.67
C GLY A 77 6.89 22.90 9.62
N GLY A 78 6.91 22.25 10.79
CA GLY A 78 5.91 22.41 11.86
C GLY A 78 5.76 21.17 12.72
N PRO A 79 4.92 21.22 13.76
CA PRO A 79 4.67 20.07 14.65
C PRO A 79 4.13 18.84 13.91
N SER A 80 3.36 19.04 12.87
CA SER A 80 2.79 17.98 12.02
C SER A 80 3.62 17.71 10.76
N GLY A 81 4.80 18.34 10.62
CA GLY A 81 5.57 18.29 9.37
C GLY A 81 5.01 19.23 8.31
N ALA A 82 5.37 18.95 7.05
CA ALA A 82 4.86 19.72 5.92
C ALA A 82 4.68 18.84 4.67
N ALA A 83 3.81 19.27 3.76
CA ALA A 83 3.52 18.58 2.51
C ALA A 83 3.18 19.57 1.40
N LYS A 84 3.46 19.22 0.16
CA LYS A 84 2.99 19.93 -1.03
C LYS A 84 2.75 18.94 -2.16
N GLY A 85 1.81 19.24 -3.02
CA GLY A 85 1.52 18.36 -4.16
C GLY A 85 0.25 18.73 -4.88
N THR A 86 -0.24 17.77 -5.65
CA THR A 86 -1.46 17.84 -6.42
C THR A 86 -2.36 16.66 -6.09
N GLY A 87 -3.65 16.81 -6.34
CA GLY A 87 -4.60 15.72 -6.13
C GLY A 87 -5.86 15.87 -6.97
N LYS A 88 -6.53 14.74 -7.14
CA LYS A 88 -7.89 14.67 -7.69
C LYS A 88 -8.84 14.27 -6.58
N LEU A 89 -9.78 15.14 -6.27
CA LEU A 89 -10.72 15.00 -5.17
C LEU A 89 -12.15 15.03 -5.71
N GLU A 90 -13.01 14.20 -5.16
CA GLU A 90 -14.43 14.26 -5.43
C GLU A 90 -15.11 15.24 -4.46
N VAL A 91 -15.69 16.30 -5.01
CA VAL A 91 -16.42 17.31 -4.25
C VAL A 91 -17.82 17.46 -4.85
N ASN A 92 -18.87 17.17 -4.08
CA ASN A 92 -20.26 17.20 -4.53
C ASN A 92 -20.51 16.37 -5.79
N GLY A 93 -19.88 15.18 -5.91
CA GLY A 93 -20.02 14.29 -7.08
C GLY A 93 -19.24 14.75 -8.32
N GLN A 94 -18.42 15.78 -8.20
CA GLN A 94 -17.55 16.26 -9.28
C GLN A 94 -16.09 16.03 -8.93
N LEU A 95 -15.33 15.53 -9.89
CA LEU A 95 -13.90 15.37 -9.76
C LEU A 95 -13.21 16.71 -10.05
N ILE A 96 -12.49 17.22 -9.08
CA ILE A 96 -11.69 18.45 -9.21
C ILE A 96 -10.21 18.14 -9.06
N GLU A 97 -9.38 18.81 -9.84
CA GLU A 97 -7.93 18.87 -9.62
C GLU A 97 -7.60 20.03 -8.70
N ALA A 98 -6.72 19.79 -7.74
CA ALA A 98 -6.30 20.78 -6.76
C ALA A 98 -4.80 20.66 -6.47
N GLU A 99 -4.16 21.80 -6.23
CA GLU A 99 -2.84 21.86 -5.61
C GLU A 99 -3.02 22.06 -4.09
N PHE A 100 -2.19 21.41 -3.30
CA PHE A 100 -2.21 21.57 -1.85
C PHE A 100 -0.83 21.89 -1.28
N VAL A 101 -0.83 22.65 -0.19
CA VAL A 101 0.34 22.91 0.65
C VAL A 101 -0.10 22.82 2.12
N VAL A 102 0.60 22.00 2.89
CA VAL A 102 0.43 21.87 4.35
C VAL A 102 1.72 22.35 5.00
N VAL A 103 1.66 23.38 5.80
CA VAL A 103 2.82 23.93 6.50
C VAL A 103 2.40 24.78 7.70
N GLN A 104 3.11 24.66 8.83
CA GLN A 104 2.83 25.45 10.04
C GLN A 104 1.36 25.35 10.48
N ASP A 105 0.81 24.14 10.51
CA ASP A 105 -0.57 23.82 10.88
C ASP A 105 -1.63 24.52 10.02
N ASN A 106 -1.28 24.97 8.83
CA ASN A 106 -2.21 25.50 7.85
C ASN A 106 -2.25 24.61 6.61
N PHE A 107 -3.45 24.46 6.09
CA PHE A 107 -3.71 23.82 4.82
C PHE A 107 -4.06 24.89 3.79
N TYR A 108 -3.37 24.89 2.68
CA TYR A 108 -3.65 25.76 1.54
C TYR A 108 -4.09 24.88 0.38
N LEU A 109 -5.24 25.19 -0.19
CA LEU A 109 -5.81 24.49 -1.32
C LEU A 109 -6.04 25.45 -2.47
N LYS A 110 -5.59 25.10 -3.65
CA LYS A 110 -5.84 25.83 -4.89
C LYS A 110 -6.61 24.92 -5.85
N GLY A 111 -7.86 25.24 -6.05
CA GLY A 111 -8.74 24.57 -7.01
C GLY A 111 -8.73 25.24 -8.39
N PRO A 112 -9.75 24.95 -9.22
CA PRO A 112 -9.87 25.48 -10.58
C PRO A 112 -9.90 27.01 -10.68
N THR A 113 -10.22 27.72 -9.59
CA THR A 113 -10.25 29.20 -9.56
C THR A 113 -8.87 29.84 -9.56
N GLY A 114 -7.80 29.07 -9.40
CA GLY A 114 -6.43 29.53 -9.54
C GLY A 114 -5.80 30.26 -8.35
N ASN A 115 -6.52 30.46 -7.24
CA ASN A 115 -6.02 31.09 -6.02
C ASN A 115 -5.95 30.11 -4.86
N PHE A 116 -4.87 30.17 -4.05
CA PHE A 116 -4.80 29.42 -2.81
C PHE A 116 -5.77 29.97 -1.77
N GLN A 117 -6.53 29.09 -1.17
CA GLN A 117 -7.38 29.37 -0.02
C GLN A 117 -6.76 28.74 1.22
N LYS A 118 -6.58 29.53 2.26
CA LYS A 118 -6.11 29.06 3.55
C LYS A 118 -7.26 28.45 4.33
N ILE A 119 -7.13 27.19 4.71
CA ILE A 119 -8.10 26.44 5.50
C ILE A 119 -7.40 26.04 6.80
N PRO A 120 -7.99 26.29 7.99
CA PRO A 120 -7.41 25.77 9.23
C PRO A 120 -7.25 24.25 9.20
N ALA A 121 -6.13 23.72 9.69
CA ALA A 121 -5.80 22.31 9.60
C ALA A 121 -6.88 21.39 10.19
N PHE A 122 -7.55 21.80 11.27
CA PHE A 122 -8.65 21.04 11.87
C PHE A 122 -9.85 20.84 10.92
N ALA A 123 -10.09 21.76 10.01
CA ALA A 123 -11.15 21.64 9.01
C ALA A 123 -10.69 20.85 7.80
N ALA A 124 -9.40 20.89 7.47
CA ALA A 124 -8.79 20.14 6.38
C ALA A 124 -8.63 18.65 6.71
N SER A 125 -8.36 18.31 7.97
CA SER A 125 -8.22 16.90 8.42
C SER A 125 -9.50 16.06 8.21
N ALA A 126 -10.65 16.71 8.06
CA ALA A 126 -11.89 16.03 7.68
C ALA A 126 -11.89 15.55 6.20
N VAL A 127 -11.01 16.12 5.36
CA VAL A 127 -10.89 15.78 3.95
C VAL A 127 -9.74 14.80 3.75
N TYR A 128 -8.51 15.23 4.03
CA TYR A 128 -7.29 14.41 3.98
C TYR A 128 -6.11 15.19 4.55
N ASP A 129 -5.27 14.53 5.35
CA ASP A 129 -4.03 15.09 5.89
C ASP A 129 -2.81 14.29 5.38
N PRO A 130 -2.17 14.72 4.28
CA PRO A 130 -1.01 14.01 3.76
C PRO A 130 0.18 13.99 4.71
N SER A 131 0.30 14.94 5.66
CA SER A 131 1.38 14.94 6.65
C SER A 131 1.30 13.74 7.62
N ALA A 132 0.11 13.15 7.77
CA ALA A 132 -0.07 11.95 8.58
C ALA A 132 0.72 10.73 8.07
N ILE A 133 1.11 10.70 6.80
CA ILE A 133 1.83 9.56 6.19
C ILE A 133 3.13 9.23 6.93
N LEU A 134 3.90 10.25 7.35
CA LEU A 134 5.16 10.10 8.07
C LEU A 134 5.00 10.10 9.60
N ASP A 135 3.80 10.29 10.12
CA ASP A 135 3.53 10.26 11.56
C ASP A 135 3.72 8.82 12.07
N PRO A 136 4.58 8.58 13.08
CA PRO A 136 4.88 7.23 13.57
C PRO A 136 3.68 6.56 14.26
N GLN A 137 2.69 7.34 14.73
CA GLN A 137 1.50 6.82 15.44
C GLN A 137 0.29 6.60 14.52
N ARG A 138 0.26 7.23 13.36
CA ARG A 138 -0.89 7.22 12.44
C ARG A 138 -0.51 6.81 11.02
N GLY A 139 0.77 6.97 10.66
CA GLY A 139 1.27 6.83 9.30
C GLY A 139 1.57 5.40 8.87
N ILE A 140 2.40 5.29 7.82
CA ILE A 140 2.76 3.99 7.21
C ILE A 140 3.45 3.07 8.22
N ALA A 141 4.29 3.59 9.13
CA ALA A 141 4.91 2.77 10.17
C ALA A 141 3.87 2.09 11.05
N LYS A 142 2.78 2.80 11.39
CA LYS A 142 1.65 2.23 12.14
C LYS A 142 0.89 1.20 11.32
N LEU A 143 0.66 1.43 10.03
CA LEU A 143 0.03 0.43 9.15
C LEU A 143 0.86 -0.85 9.10
N VAL A 144 2.17 -0.75 8.85
CA VAL A 144 3.08 -1.90 8.80
C VAL A 144 3.03 -2.68 10.10
N SER A 145 3.17 -2.01 11.25
CA SER A 145 3.18 -2.66 12.58
C SER A 145 1.81 -3.25 13.00
N SER A 146 0.73 -2.84 12.36
CA SER A 146 -0.63 -3.31 12.66
C SER A 146 -1.11 -4.42 11.71
N LEU A 147 -0.24 -4.91 10.82
CA LEU A 147 -0.57 -5.97 9.88
C LEU A 147 -0.86 -7.28 10.63
N GLN A 148 -2.06 -7.82 10.43
CA GLN A 148 -2.51 -9.04 11.07
C GLN A 148 -2.19 -10.26 10.21
N ASN A 149 -1.70 -11.35 10.84
CA ASN A 149 -1.33 -12.59 10.18
C ASN A 149 -0.43 -12.36 8.95
N PRO A 150 0.71 -11.65 9.11
CA PRO A 150 1.57 -11.34 7.99
C PRO A 150 2.14 -12.60 7.35
N LYS A 151 2.28 -12.58 6.01
CA LYS A 151 2.89 -13.65 5.22
C LYS A 151 3.86 -13.07 4.21
N THR A 152 5.03 -13.66 4.08
CA THR A 152 5.94 -13.37 2.97
C THR A 152 5.52 -14.25 1.79
N GLU A 153 5.01 -13.63 0.73
CA GLU A 153 4.41 -14.34 -0.40
C GLU A 153 5.39 -14.59 -1.55
N ALA A 154 6.24 -13.61 -1.81
CA ALA A 154 7.11 -13.65 -2.99
C ALA A 154 8.31 -12.71 -2.84
N GLU A 155 9.27 -12.91 -3.74
CA GLU A 155 10.28 -11.94 -4.13
C GLU A 155 9.84 -11.32 -5.45
N GLU A 156 9.74 -9.99 -5.51
CA GLU A 156 9.33 -9.26 -6.72
C GLU A 156 10.22 -8.03 -6.93
N ASP A 157 10.43 -7.65 -8.18
CA ASP A 157 11.03 -6.35 -8.51
C ASP A 157 9.93 -5.29 -8.67
N VAL A 158 10.13 -4.14 -8.03
CA VAL A 158 9.23 -2.99 -8.16
C VAL A 158 10.05 -1.80 -8.65
N ASP A 159 9.84 -1.40 -9.87
CA ASP A 159 10.51 -0.25 -10.50
C ASP A 159 12.06 -0.32 -10.38
N GLY A 160 12.64 -1.53 -10.52
CA GLY A 160 14.08 -1.78 -10.42
C GLY A 160 14.60 -2.00 -8.99
N THR A 161 13.72 -2.08 -7.99
CA THR A 161 14.06 -2.38 -6.61
C THR A 161 13.65 -3.80 -6.25
N ALA A 162 14.60 -4.65 -5.86
CA ALA A 162 14.31 -5.98 -5.37
C ALA A 162 13.57 -5.92 -4.01
N THR A 163 12.42 -6.56 -3.91
CA THR A 163 11.55 -6.47 -2.74
C THR A 163 11.11 -7.82 -2.21
N TRP A 164 10.72 -7.83 -0.93
CA TRP A 164 9.87 -8.87 -0.35
C TRP A 164 8.42 -8.41 -0.38
N LYS A 165 7.55 -9.23 -0.96
CA LYS A 165 6.11 -9.01 -0.93
C LYS A 165 5.54 -9.62 0.35
N VAL A 166 4.98 -8.77 1.20
CA VAL A 166 4.40 -9.16 2.49
C VAL A 166 2.93 -8.75 2.50
N SER A 167 2.04 -9.70 2.70
CA SER A 167 0.60 -9.47 2.80
C SER A 167 0.07 -9.74 4.20
N GLY A 168 -1.12 -9.23 4.47
CA GLY A 168 -1.87 -9.48 5.69
C GLY A 168 -3.16 -8.66 5.71
N ARG A 169 -3.90 -8.73 6.81
CA ARG A 169 -5.13 -7.98 6.99
C ARG A 169 -4.92 -6.74 7.84
N ILE A 170 -5.65 -5.68 7.56
CA ILE A 170 -5.63 -4.45 8.33
C ILE A 170 -7.07 -4.02 8.68
N GLY A 171 -7.30 -3.67 9.94
CA GLY A 171 -8.59 -3.18 10.40
C GLY A 171 -8.85 -1.73 9.99
N LYS A 172 -10.13 -1.42 9.74
CA LYS A 172 -10.57 -0.06 9.38
C LYS A 172 -10.10 1.01 10.37
N ASP A 173 -10.03 0.67 11.66
CA ASP A 173 -9.68 1.63 12.72
C ASP A 173 -8.25 2.16 12.57
N VAL A 174 -7.37 1.38 11.94
CA VAL A 174 -6.01 1.80 11.58
C VAL A 174 -6.00 2.55 10.25
N LEU A 175 -6.77 2.06 9.26
CA LEU A 175 -6.84 2.66 7.94
C LEU A 175 -7.41 4.08 7.96
N VAL A 176 -8.42 4.36 8.78
CA VAL A 176 -9.12 5.65 8.84
C VAL A 176 -8.18 6.82 9.19
N ALA A 177 -7.07 6.55 9.87
CA ALA A 177 -6.07 7.56 10.19
C ALA A 177 -5.33 8.11 8.95
N LEU A 178 -5.18 7.29 7.91
CA LEU A 178 -4.54 7.67 6.63
C LEU A 178 -5.55 7.85 5.49
N LEU A 179 -6.67 7.18 5.56
CA LEU A 179 -7.73 7.21 4.55
C LEU A 179 -9.06 7.57 5.24
N PRO A 180 -9.26 8.85 5.60
CA PRO A 180 -10.48 9.29 6.28
C PRO A 180 -11.72 8.94 5.46
N GLY A 181 -12.72 8.39 6.12
CA GLY A 181 -13.98 7.98 5.49
C GLY A 181 -14.05 6.50 5.09
N VAL A 182 -12.95 5.76 5.06
CA VAL A 182 -12.95 4.30 4.84
C VAL A 182 -13.78 3.60 5.91
N GLN A 183 -14.66 2.69 5.48
CA GLN A 183 -15.66 2.05 6.37
C GLN A 183 -15.44 0.55 6.55
N SER A 184 -14.45 -0.04 5.89
CA SER A 184 -14.19 -1.48 5.94
C SER A 184 -12.71 -1.79 6.18
N ASP A 185 -12.46 -3.00 6.67
CA ASP A 185 -11.12 -3.60 6.67
C ASP A 185 -10.64 -3.81 5.25
N ALA A 186 -9.33 -4.02 5.08
CA ALA A 186 -8.72 -4.32 3.79
C ALA A 186 -7.68 -5.44 3.89
N ASP A 187 -7.43 -6.09 2.76
CA ASP A 187 -6.23 -6.91 2.58
C ASP A 187 -5.09 -6.00 2.12
N LEU A 188 -4.03 -5.95 2.90
CA LEU A 188 -2.91 -5.03 2.68
C LEU A 188 -1.68 -5.82 2.24
N THR A 189 -1.04 -5.34 1.19
CA THR A 189 0.21 -5.88 0.67
C THR A 189 1.26 -4.79 0.64
N PHE A 190 2.44 -5.07 1.18
CA PHE A 190 3.62 -4.23 1.08
C PHE A 190 4.69 -4.88 0.22
N TRP A 191 5.41 -4.08 -0.55
CA TRP A 191 6.66 -4.43 -1.20
C TRP A 191 7.79 -3.73 -0.45
N LEU A 192 8.53 -4.51 0.32
CA LEU A 192 9.60 -4.02 1.20
C LEU A 192 10.93 -4.20 0.51
N ALA A 193 11.66 -3.11 0.26
CA ALA A 193 13.00 -3.17 -0.33
C ALA A 193 13.91 -4.09 0.48
N LYS A 194 14.64 -4.99 -0.18
CA LYS A 194 15.46 -6.00 0.51
C LYS A 194 16.61 -5.41 1.31
N ASP A 195 17.19 -4.32 0.86
CA ASP A 195 18.32 -3.61 1.46
C ASP A 195 17.89 -2.70 2.62
N THR A 196 16.94 -1.79 2.38
CA THR A 196 16.53 -0.76 3.32
C THR A 196 15.38 -1.16 4.22
N LYS A 197 14.63 -2.22 3.87
CA LYS A 197 13.36 -2.64 4.49
C LYS A 197 12.23 -1.62 4.37
N LEU A 198 12.43 -0.54 3.64
CA LEU A 198 11.39 0.46 3.41
C LEU A 198 10.32 -0.05 2.46
N PRO A 199 9.04 0.24 2.72
CA PRO A 199 8.00 -0.02 1.75
C PRO A 199 8.17 0.93 0.56
N VAL A 200 8.38 0.39 -0.64
CA VAL A 200 8.42 1.14 -1.89
C VAL A 200 7.04 1.23 -2.53
N LYS A 201 6.18 0.25 -2.21
CA LYS A 201 4.79 0.19 -2.64
C LYS A 201 3.94 -0.45 -1.56
N ALA A 202 2.69 0.01 -1.45
CA ALA A 202 1.64 -0.64 -0.67
C ALA A 202 0.34 -0.66 -1.48
N THR A 203 -0.44 -1.73 -1.35
CA THR A 203 -1.77 -1.87 -1.95
C THR A 203 -2.76 -2.33 -0.90
N ALA A 204 -3.78 -1.52 -0.63
CA ALA A 204 -4.93 -1.93 0.17
C ALA A 204 -6.07 -2.34 -0.77
N LYS A 205 -6.48 -3.61 -0.71
CA LYS A 205 -7.60 -4.15 -1.48
C LYS A 205 -8.85 -4.18 -0.62
N PHE A 206 -9.92 -3.66 -1.17
CA PHE A 206 -11.26 -3.64 -0.59
C PHE A 206 -12.21 -4.58 -1.33
N ALA A 207 -13.46 -4.65 -0.88
CA ALA A 207 -14.52 -5.34 -1.61
C ALA A 207 -14.70 -4.75 -3.03
N ASP A 208 -15.43 -5.48 -3.88
CA ASP A 208 -15.79 -5.05 -5.25
C ASP A 208 -14.59 -4.70 -6.15
N ASN A 209 -13.43 -5.34 -5.91
CA ASN A 209 -12.16 -5.12 -6.62
C ASN A 209 -11.63 -3.67 -6.54
N ALA A 210 -12.10 -2.89 -5.59
CA ALA A 210 -11.54 -1.58 -5.33
C ALA A 210 -10.19 -1.69 -4.62
N SER A 211 -9.26 -0.78 -4.93
CA SER A 211 -7.96 -0.72 -4.26
C SER A 211 -7.43 0.71 -4.12
N VAL A 212 -6.56 0.87 -3.14
CA VAL A 212 -5.72 2.05 -2.98
C VAL A 212 -4.27 1.62 -3.09
N ASP A 213 -3.58 2.16 -4.08
CA ASP A 213 -2.15 1.97 -4.29
C ASP A 213 -1.39 3.19 -3.77
N VAL A 214 -0.33 2.96 -3.03
CA VAL A 214 0.60 4.01 -2.57
C VAL A 214 2.01 3.61 -2.96
N LYS A 215 2.78 4.53 -3.54
CA LYS A 215 4.22 4.39 -3.77
C LYS A 215 4.98 5.43 -2.98
N LEU A 216 6.15 5.05 -2.49
CA LEU A 216 7.11 5.94 -1.85
C LEU A 216 8.42 5.92 -2.63
N SER A 217 8.97 7.10 -2.86
CA SER A 217 10.25 7.28 -3.52
C SER A 217 10.99 8.48 -2.93
N ASP A 218 12.21 8.71 -3.39
CA ASP A 218 13.01 9.87 -2.98
C ASP A 218 13.13 10.02 -1.45
N VAL A 219 13.26 8.88 -0.76
CA VAL A 219 13.34 8.84 0.69
C VAL A 219 14.55 9.63 1.19
N ASP A 220 14.32 10.47 2.22
CA ASP A 220 15.30 11.34 2.88
C ASP A 220 15.98 12.37 1.96
N LYS A 221 15.45 12.60 0.74
CA LYS A 221 15.88 13.74 -0.07
C LYS A 221 15.37 15.05 0.53
N PRO A 222 16.15 16.14 0.46
CA PRO A 222 15.73 17.43 0.98
C PRO A 222 14.41 17.91 0.35
N VAL A 223 13.42 18.18 1.19
CA VAL A 223 12.12 18.74 0.78
C VAL A 223 11.92 20.07 1.49
N THR A 224 11.66 21.13 0.71
CA THR A 224 11.32 22.45 1.24
C THR A 224 9.88 22.77 0.88
N VAL A 225 9.09 23.11 1.91
CA VAL A 225 7.70 23.54 1.77
C VAL A 225 7.55 24.93 2.38
N THR A 226 7.05 25.87 1.59
CA THR A 226 6.79 27.26 2.03
C THR A 226 5.31 27.60 1.84
N PRO A 227 4.73 28.46 2.70
CA PRO A 227 3.38 28.95 2.45
C PRO A 227 3.31 29.60 1.06
N PRO A 228 2.24 29.35 0.29
CA PRO A 228 2.04 30.03 -0.98
C PRO A 228 1.79 31.53 -0.77
N ALA A 229 2.17 32.32 -1.77
CA ALA A 229 1.97 33.78 -1.79
C ALA A 229 0.49 34.15 -1.92
#